data_dcefaa6e2940e48b060264d22939b5e0
#
_entry.id   dcefaa6e2940e48b060264d22939b5e0
#
_cell.length_a   1.000
_cell.length_b   1.000
_cell.length_c   1.000
_cell.angle_alpha   90.00
_cell.angle_beta   90.00
_cell.angle_gamma   90.00
#
_symmetry.space_group_name_H-M   'P 1'
#
loop_
_entity.id
_entity.type
_entity.pdbx_description
1 polymer ?
#
loop_
_entity_poly.entity_id
_entity_poly.type
_entity_poly.pdbx_seq_one_letter_code
_entity_poly.pdbx_strand_id
1 'polypeptide(L)'
;MTRLLAPTLILLAVILLAVNVPALAVDRTFQIEIENSLKGTVPPSWWLHASWRDQTLVVFVSPPVQESFDLWYDTRRQKETLENLCKAIPGAIWNQIQPDQDIAVEQVVGGNGGKGSFQFSCRKYLAKLTD
;
A
#
# COMPACT_ATOMS: atom_id res chain seq x y z
N MET A 1 -33.55 24.53 34.92
CA MET A 1 -33.67 23.45 33.95
C MET A 1 -32.75 23.54 32.74
N THR A 2 -32.30 24.69 32.38
CA THR A 2 -31.36 24.90 31.25
C THR A 2 -29.92 24.47 31.55
N ARG A 3 -29.57 24.25 32.81
CA ARG A 3 -28.19 23.86 33.23
C ARG A 3 -27.82 22.40 32.99
N LEU A 4 -28.80 21.53 32.73
CA LEU A 4 -28.58 20.09 32.52
C LEU A 4 -28.27 19.71 31.06
N LEU A 5 -28.54 20.59 30.09
CA LEU A 5 -28.33 20.32 28.67
C LEU A 5 -26.90 20.68 28.19
N ALA A 6 -26.22 21.61 28.85
CA ALA A 6 -24.89 22.06 28.45
C ALA A 6 -23.79 20.98 28.60
N PRO A 7 -23.74 20.17 29.70
CA PRO A 7 -22.71 19.14 29.81
C PRO A 7 -22.91 17.99 28.81
N THR A 8 -24.15 17.71 28.38
CA THR A 8 -24.43 16.65 27.40
C THR A 8 -23.94 17.02 25.99
N LEU A 9 -24.06 18.29 25.62
CA LEU A 9 -23.58 18.78 24.34
C LEU A 9 -22.04 18.80 24.25
N ILE A 10 -21.36 19.12 25.34
CA ILE A 10 -19.89 19.10 25.43
C ILE A 10 -19.36 17.68 25.31
N LEU A 11 -20.03 16.70 25.92
CA LEU A 11 -19.66 15.30 25.81
C LEU A 11 -19.80 14.75 24.40
N LEU A 12 -20.83 15.13 23.66
CA LEU A 12 -21.03 14.75 22.26
C LEU A 12 -19.95 15.34 21.34
N ALA A 13 -19.55 16.57 21.57
CA ALA A 13 -18.49 17.23 20.80
C ALA A 13 -17.12 16.54 21.03
N VAL A 14 -16.82 16.13 22.24
CA VAL A 14 -15.58 15.39 22.56
C VAL A 14 -15.57 14.00 21.90
N ILE A 15 -16.69 13.30 21.86
CA ILE A 15 -16.82 12.00 21.19
C ILE A 15 -16.59 12.15 19.69
N LEU A 16 -17.14 13.16 19.04
CA LEU A 16 -16.96 13.43 17.61
C LEU A 16 -15.51 13.75 17.26
N LEU A 17 -14.80 14.50 18.10
CA LEU A 17 -13.38 14.79 17.92
C LEU A 17 -12.49 13.56 18.10
N ALA A 18 -12.83 12.65 19.00
CA ALA A 18 -12.08 11.42 19.23
C ALA A 18 -12.20 10.42 18.07
N VAL A 19 -13.28 10.46 17.27
CA VAL A 19 -13.51 9.53 16.15
C VAL A 19 -12.69 9.92 14.91
N ASN A 20 -12.32 11.20 14.73
CA ASN A 20 -11.63 11.67 13.53
C ASN A 20 -10.09 11.54 13.58
N VAL A 21 -9.47 11.50 14.76
CA VAL A 21 -8.02 11.44 14.92
C VAL A 21 -7.42 10.04 14.64
N PRO A 22 -8.05 8.90 15.01
CA PRO A 22 -7.46 7.57 14.80
C PRO A 22 -7.36 7.11 13.35
N ALA A 23 -8.20 7.60 12.44
CA ALA A 23 -8.25 7.15 11.04
C ALA A 23 -6.94 7.48 10.26
N LEU A 24 -6.38 8.68 10.46
CA LEU A 24 -5.14 9.10 9.79
C LEU A 24 -3.92 8.33 10.34
N ALA A 25 -3.90 8.05 11.64
CA ALA A 25 -2.82 7.29 12.27
C ALA A 25 -2.80 5.83 11.81
N VAL A 26 -3.98 5.21 11.61
CA VAL A 26 -4.12 3.84 11.12
C VAL A 26 -3.58 3.71 9.69
N ASP A 27 -3.91 4.63 8.79
CA ASP A 27 -3.44 4.59 7.40
C ASP A 27 -1.92 4.66 7.30
N ARG A 28 -1.29 5.52 8.08
CA ARG A 28 0.17 5.64 8.08
C ARG A 28 0.85 4.41 8.68
N THR A 29 0.32 3.87 9.75
CA THR A 29 0.83 2.64 10.36
C THR A 29 0.73 1.47 9.40
N PHE A 30 -0.36 1.39 8.66
CA PHE A 30 -0.59 0.36 7.66
C PHE A 30 0.42 0.43 6.52
N GLN A 31 0.71 1.63 6.01
CA GLN A 31 1.74 1.83 4.98
C GLN A 31 3.12 1.35 5.45
N ILE A 32 3.50 1.70 6.67
CA ILE A 32 4.78 1.27 7.27
C ILE A 32 4.82 -0.24 7.44
N GLU A 33 3.71 -0.83 7.88
CA GLU A 33 3.60 -2.27 8.08
C GLU A 33 3.82 -3.05 6.78
N ILE A 34 3.18 -2.62 5.69
CA ILE A 34 3.36 -3.28 4.40
C ILE A 34 4.77 -3.09 3.84
N GLU A 35 5.34 -1.91 3.98
CA GLU A 35 6.73 -1.66 3.57
C GLU A 35 7.69 -2.58 4.31
N ASN A 36 7.55 -2.70 5.62
CA ASN A 36 8.39 -3.57 6.43
C ASN A 36 8.23 -5.05 6.06
N SER A 37 7.00 -5.47 5.75
CA SER A 37 6.72 -6.85 5.33
C SER A 37 7.39 -7.20 4.01
N LEU A 38 7.54 -6.23 3.11
CA LEU A 38 8.08 -6.46 1.77
C LEU A 38 9.58 -6.21 1.64
N LYS A 39 10.20 -5.51 2.59
CA LYS A 39 11.63 -5.22 2.56
C LYS A 39 12.51 -6.46 2.47
N GLY A 40 12.12 -7.56 3.10
CA GLY A 40 12.85 -8.82 3.03
C GLY A 40 12.70 -9.57 1.71
N THR A 41 11.77 -9.17 0.85
CA THR A 41 11.46 -9.82 -0.41
C THR A 41 12.29 -9.26 -1.56
N VAL A 42 12.77 -8.03 -1.42
CA VAL A 42 13.60 -7.35 -2.42
C VAL A 42 15.03 -7.17 -1.91
N PRO A 43 16.02 -7.03 -2.81
CA PRO A 43 17.39 -6.71 -2.39
C PRO A 43 17.45 -5.40 -1.60
N PRO A 44 18.40 -5.27 -0.63
CA PRO A 44 18.50 -4.06 0.19
C PRO A 44 18.76 -2.76 -0.60
N SER A 45 19.31 -2.88 -1.81
CA SER A 45 19.60 -1.75 -2.70
C SER A 45 18.35 -1.20 -3.40
N TRP A 46 17.23 -1.92 -3.33
CA TRP A 46 16.00 -1.48 -3.97
C TRP A 46 15.25 -0.51 -3.07
N TRP A 47 14.74 0.55 -3.69
CA TRP A 47 13.84 1.48 -3.02
C TRP A 47 12.41 0.92 -3.05
N LEU A 48 11.72 1.03 -1.93
CA LEU A 48 10.36 0.55 -1.77
C LEU A 48 9.57 1.56 -0.94
N HIS A 49 8.40 1.95 -1.45
CA HIS A 49 7.53 2.91 -0.79
C HIS A 49 6.06 2.59 -1.09
N ALA A 50 5.22 2.63 -0.07
CA ALA A 50 3.79 2.41 -0.21
C ALA A 50 3.03 3.73 -0.02
N SER A 51 2.03 3.97 -0.89
CA SER A 51 1.20 5.16 -0.84
C SER A 51 -0.20 4.86 -1.36
N TRP A 52 -1.20 5.44 -0.74
CA TRP A 52 -2.58 5.33 -1.22
C TRP A 52 -2.80 6.20 -2.44
N ARG A 53 -3.45 5.61 -3.44
CA ARG A 53 -3.95 6.30 -4.62
C ARG A 53 -5.41 5.87 -4.79
N ASP A 54 -6.34 6.73 -4.34
CA ASP A 54 -7.77 6.42 -4.26
C ASP A 54 -8.03 5.15 -3.43
N GLN A 55 -8.60 4.11 -4.02
CA GLN A 55 -8.91 2.85 -3.35
C GLN A 55 -7.79 1.80 -3.47
N THR A 56 -6.63 2.20 -3.95
CA THR A 56 -5.51 1.28 -4.15
C THR A 56 -4.29 1.71 -3.33
N LEU A 57 -3.76 0.80 -2.53
CA LEU A 57 -2.46 0.99 -1.92
C LEU A 57 -1.40 0.55 -2.93
N VAL A 58 -0.66 1.51 -3.46
CA VAL A 58 0.38 1.24 -4.46
C VAL A 58 1.73 1.09 -3.76
N VAL A 59 2.35 -0.06 -3.97
CA VAL A 59 3.71 -0.32 -3.51
C VAL A 59 4.65 -0.06 -4.68
N PHE A 60 5.37 1.05 -4.60
CA PHE A 60 6.37 1.43 -5.60
C PHE A 60 7.68 0.72 -5.32
N VAL A 61 8.25 0.08 -6.32
CA VAL A 61 9.57 -0.54 -6.24
C VAL A 61 10.47 0.05 -7.31
N SER A 62 11.68 0.40 -6.90
CA SER A 62 12.67 0.98 -7.81
C SER A 62 14.03 0.35 -7.55
N PRO A 63 14.46 -0.60 -8.41
CA PRO A 63 15.83 -1.09 -8.39
C PRO A 63 16.84 0.00 -8.75
N PRO A 64 18.15 -0.19 -8.50
CA PRO A 64 19.17 0.68 -9.06
C PRO A 64 19.03 0.81 -10.58
N VAL A 65 19.47 1.94 -11.13
CA VAL A 65 19.16 2.34 -12.52
C VAL A 65 19.40 1.23 -13.55
N GLN A 66 20.58 0.60 -13.55
CA GLN A 66 20.89 -0.44 -14.52
C GLN A 66 20.02 -1.68 -14.36
N GLU A 67 19.83 -2.14 -13.14
CA GLU A 67 19.00 -3.29 -12.81
C GLU A 67 17.52 -3.01 -13.14
N SER A 68 17.09 -1.77 -12.96
CA SER A 68 15.74 -1.33 -13.28
C SER A 68 15.46 -1.44 -14.79
N PHE A 69 16.41 -1.04 -15.63
CA PHE A 69 16.29 -1.20 -17.07
C PHE A 69 16.32 -2.67 -17.48
N ASP A 70 17.22 -3.44 -16.92
CA ASP A 70 17.32 -4.88 -17.22
C ASP A 70 15.99 -5.61 -16.89
N LEU A 71 15.38 -5.27 -15.76
CA LEU A 71 14.09 -5.83 -15.37
C LEU A 71 12.96 -5.36 -16.28
N TRP A 72 12.99 -4.08 -16.67
CA TRP A 72 11.97 -3.51 -17.55
C TRP A 72 11.91 -4.17 -18.92
N TYR A 73 13.08 -4.51 -19.49
CA TYR A 73 13.15 -5.15 -20.78
C TYR A 73 13.00 -6.68 -20.73
N ASP A 74 13.06 -7.27 -19.55
CA ASP A 74 12.78 -8.69 -19.35
C ASP A 74 11.39 -8.86 -18.75
N THR A 75 10.37 -8.92 -19.60
CA THR A 75 8.96 -8.96 -19.18
C THR A 75 8.62 -10.16 -18.30
N ARG A 76 9.25 -11.30 -18.54
CA ARG A 76 9.04 -12.49 -17.71
C ARG A 76 9.58 -12.27 -16.30
N ARG A 77 10.81 -11.82 -16.19
CA ARG A 77 11.45 -11.55 -14.90
C ARG A 77 10.74 -10.45 -14.13
N GLN A 78 10.30 -9.40 -14.83
CA GLN A 78 9.50 -8.32 -14.25
C GLN A 78 8.21 -8.86 -13.64
N LYS A 79 7.48 -9.66 -14.41
CA LYS A 79 6.22 -10.26 -13.97
C LYS A 79 6.44 -11.15 -12.74
N GLU A 80 7.43 -12.04 -12.78
CA GLU A 80 7.76 -12.92 -11.65
C GLU A 80 8.11 -12.13 -10.38
N THR A 81 8.86 -11.05 -10.53
CA THR A 81 9.23 -10.17 -9.42
C THR A 81 8.00 -9.54 -8.77
N LEU A 82 7.09 -8.99 -9.57
CA LEU A 82 5.88 -8.36 -9.08
C LEU A 82 4.91 -9.39 -8.47
N GLU A 83 4.79 -10.56 -9.08
CA GLU A 83 4.01 -11.68 -8.52
C GLU A 83 4.54 -12.11 -7.15
N ASN A 84 5.84 -12.20 -7.00
CA ASN A 84 6.47 -12.56 -5.72
C ASN A 84 6.21 -11.53 -4.64
N LEU A 85 6.18 -10.25 -4.99
CA LEU A 85 5.81 -9.19 -4.06
C LEU A 85 4.35 -9.33 -3.62
N CYS A 86 3.45 -9.61 -4.54
CA CYS A 86 2.05 -9.86 -4.19
C CYS A 86 1.87 -11.04 -3.24
N LYS A 87 2.59 -12.14 -3.49
CA LYS A 87 2.56 -13.33 -2.64
C LYS A 87 3.14 -13.09 -1.26
N ALA A 88 4.08 -12.15 -1.14
CA ALA A 88 4.74 -11.83 0.12
C ALA A 88 3.89 -10.97 1.06
N ILE A 89 2.79 -10.40 0.57
CA ILE A 89 1.88 -9.61 1.40
C ILE A 89 1.16 -10.52 2.38
N PRO A 90 1.33 -10.33 3.71
CA PRO A 90 0.67 -11.18 4.69
C PRO A 90 -0.86 -11.11 4.62
N GLY A 91 -1.52 -12.23 4.91
CA GLY A 91 -2.99 -12.27 5.00
C GLY A 91 -3.56 -11.26 6.00
N ALA A 92 -2.84 -11.00 7.08
CA ALA A 92 -3.24 -9.99 8.07
C ALA A 92 -3.34 -8.57 7.46
N ILE A 93 -2.52 -8.25 6.48
CA ILE A 93 -2.59 -6.99 5.73
C ILE A 93 -3.88 -6.95 4.89
N TRP A 94 -4.18 -8.02 4.16
CA TRP A 94 -5.38 -8.11 3.35
C TRP A 94 -6.67 -8.00 4.19
N ASN A 95 -6.65 -8.51 5.41
CA ASN A 95 -7.80 -8.44 6.32
C ASN A 95 -8.08 -7.02 6.84
N GLN A 96 -7.12 -6.10 6.72
CA GLN A 96 -7.27 -4.73 7.17
C GLN A 96 -7.86 -3.79 6.12
N ILE A 97 -7.89 -4.19 4.86
CA ILE A 97 -8.45 -3.37 3.78
C ILE A 97 -9.86 -3.84 3.40
N GLN A 98 -10.61 -2.92 2.80
CA GLN A 98 -11.98 -3.19 2.38
C GLN A 98 -12.03 -4.05 1.12
N PRO A 99 -13.14 -4.77 0.85
CA PRO A 99 -13.26 -5.61 -0.36
C PRO A 99 -13.14 -4.83 -1.67
N ASP A 100 -13.48 -3.54 -1.69
CA ASP A 100 -13.36 -2.67 -2.85
C ASP A 100 -11.99 -2.00 -2.99
N GLN A 101 -11.10 -2.24 -2.04
CA GLN A 101 -9.74 -1.73 -2.07
C GLN A 101 -8.77 -2.79 -2.61
N ASP A 102 -7.68 -2.33 -3.22
CA ASP A 102 -6.65 -3.20 -3.79
C ASP A 102 -5.27 -2.83 -3.25
N ILE A 103 -4.37 -3.77 -3.38
CA ILE A 103 -2.93 -3.53 -3.25
C ILE A 103 -2.33 -3.80 -4.63
N ALA A 104 -1.63 -2.83 -5.18
CA ALA A 104 -0.95 -2.97 -6.44
C ALA A 104 0.55 -2.77 -6.24
N VAL A 105 1.34 -3.44 -7.06
CA VAL A 105 2.79 -3.24 -7.11
C VAL A 105 3.14 -2.53 -8.40
N GLU A 106 3.97 -1.49 -8.32
CA GLU A 106 4.36 -0.71 -9.48
C GLU A 106 5.87 -0.59 -9.55
N GLN A 107 6.45 -1.00 -10.66
CA GLN A 107 7.85 -0.75 -10.93
C GLN A 107 8.00 0.63 -11.56
N VAL A 108 8.84 1.47 -10.94
CA VAL A 108 9.17 2.79 -11.47
C VAL A 108 10.54 2.72 -12.13
N VAL A 109 10.62 3.18 -13.37
CA VAL A 109 11.84 3.19 -14.17
C VAL A 109 12.27 4.62 -14.44
N GLY A 110 13.56 4.92 -14.21
CA GLY A 110 14.15 6.19 -14.59
C GLY A 110 14.09 7.32 -13.60
N GLY A 111 13.78 7.08 -12.34
CA GLY A 111 13.81 8.10 -11.28
C GLY A 111 12.90 9.30 -11.55
N ASN A 112 13.37 10.50 -11.22
CA ASN A 112 12.60 11.74 -11.42
C ASN A 112 12.34 11.99 -12.90
N GLY A 113 11.10 11.85 -13.35
CA GLY A 113 10.73 11.97 -14.75
C GLY A 113 10.74 10.62 -15.47
N GLY A 114 10.61 9.56 -14.75
CA GLY A 114 10.65 8.19 -15.24
C GLY A 114 9.85 7.97 -16.52
N LYS A 115 10.44 7.24 -17.46
CA LYS A 115 9.89 6.99 -18.79
C LYS A 115 8.80 5.93 -18.82
N GLY A 116 8.38 5.43 -17.68
CA GLY A 116 7.31 4.46 -17.62
C GLY A 116 7.14 3.85 -16.24
N SER A 117 5.96 3.37 -16.00
CA SER A 117 5.63 2.57 -14.83
C SER A 117 4.80 1.39 -15.27
N PHE A 118 4.97 0.27 -14.62
CA PHE A 118 4.16 -0.92 -14.84
C PHE A 118 3.47 -1.29 -13.53
N GLN A 119 2.16 -1.19 -13.52
CA GLN A 119 1.33 -1.48 -12.35
C GLN A 119 0.70 -2.86 -12.47
N PHE A 120 0.71 -3.59 -11.36
CA PHE A 120 0.24 -4.96 -11.29
C PHE A 120 -0.70 -5.12 -10.08
N SER A 121 -1.97 -5.48 -10.35
CA SER A 121 -2.96 -5.67 -9.29
C SER A 121 -2.74 -7.00 -8.57
N CYS A 122 -2.43 -6.93 -7.27
CA CYS A 122 -2.25 -8.11 -6.45
C CYS A 122 -3.57 -8.84 -6.20
N ARG A 123 -4.67 -8.13 -6.02
CA ARG A 123 -5.97 -8.78 -5.78
C ARG A 123 -6.39 -9.64 -6.97
N LYS A 124 -6.27 -9.12 -8.19
CA LYS A 124 -6.59 -9.88 -9.40
C LYS A 124 -5.68 -11.09 -9.59
N TYR A 125 -4.40 -10.92 -9.32
CA TYR A 125 -3.42 -11.99 -9.44
C TYR A 125 -3.70 -13.11 -8.44
N LEU A 126 -3.89 -12.77 -7.16
CA LEU A 126 -4.13 -13.76 -6.11
C LEU A 126 -5.46 -14.49 -6.31
N ALA A 127 -6.49 -13.83 -6.83
CA ALA A 127 -7.75 -14.46 -7.18
C ALA A 127 -7.59 -15.55 -8.23
N LYS A 128 -6.72 -15.35 -9.21
CA LYS A 128 -6.43 -16.36 -10.25
C LYS A 128 -5.74 -17.60 -9.70
N LEU A 129 -4.99 -17.48 -8.60
CA LEU A 129 -4.30 -18.63 -8.00
C LEU A 129 -5.25 -19.58 -7.28
N THR A 130 -6.44 -19.11 -6.89
CA THR A 130 -7.42 -19.91 -6.15
C THR A 130 -8.47 -20.56 -7.05
N ASP A 131 -8.45 -20.28 -8.35
CA ASP A 131 -9.38 -20.87 -9.32
C ASP A 131 -8.87 -22.20 -9.90
#